data_5431c4fe2b453bfaf66ab2c595df7cbb
#
_entry.id   5431c4fe2b453bfaf66ab2c595df7cbb
#
_cell.length_a   1.000
_cell.length_b   1.000
_cell.length_c   1.000
_cell.angle_alpha   90.00
_cell.angle_beta   90.00
_cell.angle_gamma   90.00
#
_symmetry.space_group_name_H-M   'P 1'
#
loop_
_entity.id
_entity.type
_entity.pdbx_description
1 polymer ?
#
loop_
_entity_poly.entity_id
_entity_poly.type
_entity_poly.pdbx_seq_one_letter_code
_entity_poly.pdbx_strand_id
1 'polypeptide(L)'
;MIPFLKRRWFLVSLATVLALGIGFAPRLEALAKLPGLRHLIVAFVLFVMALPLKASLMLATIRRPGAALLATGINFGLLPLTMWATVLCLQQGNLLRGPLGENLAIGLLVAAATPCTLASASVWTRKAGGNDAISIMVTVITNVSCFIISPCWLLLTANRNVNLELAPMVIKLGLLVVLPMTIAQLLRIHQPFARWATSKKPQLSILSQCGILAMVFLGAIMTGNDLRQTSIGLAGLGSFSWMIITVLSIHTAMFFVAFKTSTWSGLSRPDAIAVGFSGSQKTLIVGLTMAVEAGGSILPMISYHVGQLLVDTLIADRLKRKAEEPGEAETQGID
;
A
#
# COMPACT_ATOMS: atom_id res chain seq x y z
N MET A 1 -13.10 -7.88 25.44
CA MET A 1 -11.77 -7.26 25.18
C MET A 1 -10.82 -8.20 24.43
N ILE A 2 -10.59 -9.43 24.91
CA ILE A 2 -9.67 -10.41 24.28
C ILE A 2 -10.03 -10.80 22.82
N PRO A 3 -11.30 -11.03 22.42
CA PRO A 3 -11.64 -11.37 21.04
C PRO A 3 -11.39 -10.22 20.05
N PHE A 4 -11.60 -8.97 20.47
CA PHE A 4 -11.36 -7.78 19.67
C PHE A 4 -9.86 -7.58 19.41
N LEU A 5 -9.00 -7.74 20.44
CA LEU A 5 -7.54 -7.65 20.29
C LEU A 5 -7.01 -8.76 19.37
N LYS A 6 -7.47 -10.00 19.51
CA LYS A 6 -7.06 -11.11 18.63
C LYS A 6 -7.41 -10.83 17.16
N ARG A 7 -8.54 -10.18 16.90
CA ARG A 7 -9.00 -9.87 15.53
C ARG A 7 -8.25 -8.66 14.92
N ARG A 8 -7.69 -7.77 15.76
CA ARG A 8 -7.02 -6.54 15.32
C ARG A 8 -5.58 -6.42 15.83
N TRP A 9 -4.96 -7.55 16.16
CA TRP A 9 -3.63 -7.62 16.75
C TRP A 9 -2.58 -6.81 15.95
N PHE A 10 -2.63 -6.87 14.62
CA PHE A 10 -1.70 -6.15 13.75
C PHE A 10 -1.80 -4.62 13.93
N LEU A 11 -3.01 -4.06 14.00
CA LEU A 11 -3.21 -2.63 14.20
C LEU A 11 -2.74 -2.17 15.58
N VAL A 12 -3.01 -2.96 16.61
CA VAL A 12 -2.54 -2.68 17.99
C VAL A 12 -1.02 -2.74 18.02
N SER A 13 -0.41 -3.79 17.47
CA SER A 13 1.04 -3.92 17.39
C SER A 13 1.67 -2.79 16.56
N LEU A 14 1.03 -2.38 15.47
CA LEU A 14 1.50 -1.26 14.63
C LEU A 14 1.54 0.04 15.42
N ALA A 15 0.48 0.37 16.16
CA ALA A 15 0.45 1.55 17.04
C ALA A 15 1.52 1.46 18.15
N THR A 16 1.68 0.28 18.74
CA THR A 16 2.67 0.04 19.81
C THR A 16 4.10 0.22 19.30
N VAL A 17 4.47 -0.42 18.18
CA VAL A 17 5.84 -0.31 17.64
C VAL A 17 6.14 1.11 17.15
N LEU A 18 5.14 1.80 16.61
CA LEU A 18 5.27 3.21 16.24
C LEU A 18 5.54 4.09 17.46
N ALA A 19 4.74 3.94 18.52
CA ALA A 19 4.91 4.70 19.77
C ALA A 19 6.25 4.41 20.45
N LEU A 20 6.65 3.13 20.53
CA LEU A 20 7.93 2.73 21.10
C LEU A 20 9.11 3.22 20.26
N GLY A 21 9.04 3.10 18.93
CA GLY A 21 10.09 3.57 18.04
C GLY A 21 10.33 5.07 18.16
N ILE A 22 9.27 5.88 18.14
CA ILE A 22 9.35 7.33 18.32
C ILE A 22 9.79 7.68 19.76
N GLY A 23 9.21 7.03 20.78
CA GLY A 23 9.48 7.33 22.18
C GLY A 23 10.92 7.06 22.60
N PHE A 24 11.49 5.93 22.15
CA PHE A 24 12.85 5.49 22.50
C PHE A 24 13.88 5.77 21.40
N ALA A 25 13.56 6.60 20.41
CA ALA A 25 14.37 6.85 19.24
C ALA A 25 15.87 7.12 19.55
N PRO A 26 16.26 8.00 20.49
CA PRO A 26 17.68 8.26 20.76
C PRO A 26 18.46 7.04 21.27
N ARG A 27 17.79 6.16 22.03
CA ARG A 27 18.44 4.95 22.58
C ARG A 27 18.57 3.83 21.54
N LEU A 28 17.74 3.86 20.51
CA LEU A 28 17.63 2.81 19.50
C LEU A 28 18.21 3.20 18.15
N GLU A 29 18.80 4.39 18.04
CA GLU A 29 19.35 4.93 16.80
C GLU A 29 20.35 3.99 16.14
N ALA A 30 21.24 3.38 16.93
CA ALA A 30 22.22 2.42 16.43
C ALA A 30 21.57 1.22 15.73
N LEU A 31 20.43 0.73 16.21
CA LEU A 31 19.66 -0.35 15.60
C LEU A 31 19.11 0.06 14.21
N ALA A 32 18.54 1.27 14.12
CA ALA A 32 17.98 1.77 12.86
C ALA A 32 19.07 2.07 11.80
N LYS A 33 20.31 2.31 12.23
CA LYS A 33 21.48 2.58 11.38
C LYS A 33 22.27 1.34 10.99
N LEU A 34 21.89 0.14 11.46
CA LEU A 34 22.57 -1.10 11.07
C LEU A 34 22.56 -1.29 9.55
N PRO A 35 23.75 -1.40 8.90
CA PRO A 35 23.84 -1.52 7.45
C PRO A 35 23.09 -2.76 6.95
N GLY A 36 22.30 -2.61 5.90
CA GLY A 36 21.62 -3.72 5.24
C GLY A 36 20.41 -4.30 5.98
N LEU A 37 20.22 -4.05 7.28
CA LEU A 37 19.12 -4.63 8.07
C LEU A 37 17.74 -4.35 7.44
N ARG A 38 17.47 -3.10 7.06
CA ARG A 38 16.21 -2.72 6.41
C ARG A 38 16.02 -3.44 5.08
N HIS A 39 17.08 -3.51 4.26
CA HIS A 39 17.03 -4.19 2.97
C HIS A 39 16.75 -5.69 3.12
N LEU A 40 17.38 -6.33 4.10
CA LEU A 40 17.15 -7.74 4.40
C LEU A 40 15.69 -7.99 4.83
N ILE A 41 15.16 -7.16 5.72
CA ILE A 41 13.75 -7.26 6.17
C ILE A 41 12.80 -7.10 4.98
N VAL A 42 13.02 -6.11 4.12
CA VAL A 42 12.18 -5.86 2.94
C VAL A 42 12.19 -7.06 2.01
N ALA A 43 13.38 -7.53 1.60
CA ALA A 43 13.53 -8.68 0.71
C ALA A 43 12.89 -9.94 1.30
N PHE A 44 13.10 -10.20 2.60
CA PHE A 44 12.50 -11.33 3.31
C PHE A 44 10.96 -11.23 3.33
N VAL A 45 10.40 -10.08 3.68
CA VAL A 45 8.95 -9.87 3.73
C VAL A 45 8.32 -10.09 2.36
N LEU A 46 8.90 -9.51 1.31
CA LEU A 46 8.38 -9.64 -0.05
C LEU A 46 8.49 -11.07 -0.57
N PHE A 47 9.59 -11.76 -0.26
CA PHE A 47 9.74 -13.19 -0.53
C PHE A 47 8.62 -14.01 0.14
N VAL A 48 8.43 -13.84 1.44
CA VAL A 48 7.40 -14.56 2.22
C VAL A 48 5.98 -14.23 1.72
N MET A 49 5.71 -12.99 1.37
CA MET A 49 4.40 -12.57 0.82
C MET A 49 4.14 -13.15 -0.58
N ALA A 50 5.18 -13.33 -1.39
CA ALA A 50 5.06 -13.87 -2.73
C ALA A 50 4.87 -15.40 -2.74
N LEU A 51 5.32 -16.12 -1.70
CA LEU A 51 5.23 -17.58 -1.63
C LEU A 51 3.80 -18.14 -1.80
N PRO A 52 2.73 -17.60 -1.20
CA PRO A 52 1.38 -18.13 -1.36
C PRO A 52 0.68 -17.70 -2.66
N LEU A 53 1.27 -16.81 -3.48
CA LEU A 53 0.65 -16.32 -4.71
C LEU A 53 0.63 -17.42 -5.78
N LYS A 54 -0.54 -17.71 -6.35
CA LYS A 54 -0.71 -18.72 -7.40
C LYS A 54 -0.63 -18.08 -8.79
N ALA A 55 0.45 -18.37 -9.54
CA ALA A 55 0.60 -17.89 -10.93
C ALA A 55 -0.53 -18.37 -11.86
N SER A 56 -1.12 -19.54 -11.59
CA SER A 56 -2.23 -20.08 -12.39
C SER A 56 -3.50 -19.20 -12.40
N LEU A 57 -3.75 -18.45 -11.33
CA LEU A 57 -4.86 -17.50 -11.29
C LEU A 57 -4.65 -16.30 -12.20
N MET A 58 -3.38 -15.97 -12.49
CA MET A 58 -3.02 -14.90 -13.40
C MET A 58 -3.34 -15.26 -14.86
N LEU A 59 -3.09 -16.53 -15.26
CA LEU A 59 -3.37 -16.98 -16.64
C LEU A 59 -4.85 -16.83 -17.01
N ALA A 60 -5.75 -17.10 -16.07
CA ALA A 60 -7.18 -16.94 -16.30
C ALA A 60 -7.58 -15.49 -16.59
N THR A 61 -6.88 -14.52 -15.98
CA THR A 61 -7.16 -13.08 -16.11
C THR A 61 -6.51 -12.48 -17.36
N ILE A 62 -5.44 -13.09 -17.88
CA ILE A 62 -4.76 -12.65 -19.13
C ILE A 62 -5.73 -12.66 -20.33
N ARG A 63 -6.71 -13.54 -20.33
CA ARG A 63 -7.71 -13.62 -21.42
C ARG A 63 -8.69 -12.43 -21.44
N ARG A 64 -8.83 -11.69 -20.32
CA ARG A 64 -9.67 -10.48 -20.21
C ARG A 64 -8.92 -9.42 -19.42
N PRO A 65 -7.89 -8.78 -19.99
CA PRO A 65 -6.97 -7.91 -19.26
C PRO A 65 -7.56 -6.54 -18.89
N GLY A 66 -8.70 -6.15 -19.49
CA GLY A 66 -9.27 -4.80 -19.37
C GLY A 66 -9.43 -4.33 -17.92
N ALA A 67 -9.98 -5.16 -17.03
CA ALA A 67 -10.15 -4.82 -15.61
C ALA A 67 -8.80 -4.64 -14.91
N ALA A 68 -7.82 -5.53 -15.16
CA ALA A 68 -6.51 -5.44 -14.56
C ALA A 68 -5.72 -4.23 -15.07
N LEU A 69 -5.81 -3.91 -16.36
CA LEU A 69 -5.19 -2.74 -16.97
C LEU A 69 -5.80 -1.45 -16.43
N LEU A 70 -7.13 -1.38 -16.32
CA LEU A 70 -7.83 -0.23 -15.74
C LEU A 70 -7.39 0.01 -14.29
N ALA A 71 -7.38 -1.04 -13.47
CA ALA A 71 -6.93 -0.94 -12.08
C ALA A 71 -5.46 -0.51 -11.98
N THR A 72 -4.59 -1.05 -12.84
CA THR A 72 -3.16 -0.68 -12.90
C THR A 72 -2.99 0.77 -13.32
N GLY A 73 -3.74 1.22 -14.34
CA GLY A 73 -3.73 2.60 -14.81
C GLY A 73 -4.20 3.59 -13.75
N ILE A 74 -5.20 3.22 -12.93
CA ILE A 74 -5.63 4.04 -11.80
C ILE A 74 -4.57 4.02 -10.70
N ASN A 75 -4.04 2.85 -10.36
CA ASN A 75 -3.06 2.70 -9.28
C ASN A 75 -1.75 3.45 -9.56
N PHE A 76 -1.18 3.30 -10.76
CA PHE A 76 0.09 3.91 -11.14
C PHE A 76 -0.01 5.18 -11.98
N GLY A 77 -1.18 5.53 -12.47
CA GLY A 77 -1.41 6.73 -13.26
C GLY A 77 -2.21 7.78 -12.50
N LEU A 78 -3.53 7.57 -12.41
CA LEU A 78 -4.45 8.58 -11.88
C LEU A 78 -4.19 8.91 -10.40
N LEU A 79 -3.94 7.92 -9.56
CA LEU A 79 -3.73 8.13 -8.13
C LEU A 79 -2.46 8.95 -7.85
N PRO A 80 -1.27 8.63 -8.39
CA PRO A 80 -0.09 9.48 -8.20
C PRO A 80 -0.26 10.89 -8.78
N LEU A 81 -0.92 11.03 -9.93
CA LEU A 81 -1.21 12.33 -10.53
C LEU A 81 -2.10 13.19 -9.63
N THR A 82 -3.17 12.59 -9.08
CA THR A 82 -4.08 13.28 -8.16
C THR A 82 -3.36 13.67 -6.86
N MET A 83 -2.54 12.78 -6.32
CA MET A 83 -1.74 13.08 -5.12
C MET A 83 -0.77 14.23 -5.38
N TRP A 84 -0.07 14.21 -6.50
CA TRP A 84 0.85 15.29 -6.88
C TRP A 84 0.14 16.63 -6.99
N ALA A 85 -0.98 16.70 -7.71
CA ALA A 85 -1.79 17.91 -7.81
C ALA A 85 -2.25 18.40 -6.42
N THR A 86 -2.68 17.48 -5.55
CA THR A 86 -3.11 17.80 -4.19
C THR A 86 -1.94 18.34 -3.35
N VAL A 87 -0.75 17.72 -3.43
CA VAL A 87 0.45 18.19 -2.72
C VAL A 87 0.82 19.60 -3.18
N LEU A 88 0.80 19.88 -4.50
CA LEU A 88 1.04 21.23 -5.02
C LEU A 88 0.04 22.25 -4.47
N CYS A 89 -1.24 21.94 -4.43
CA CYS A 89 -2.27 22.81 -3.85
C CYS A 89 -2.02 23.07 -2.36
N LEU A 90 -1.65 22.02 -1.59
CA LEU A 90 -1.38 22.15 -0.16
C LEU A 90 -0.12 22.99 0.11
N GLN A 91 0.91 22.85 -0.72
CA GLN A 91 2.12 23.67 -0.62
C GLN A 91 1.85 25.13 -0.99
N GLN A 92 1.14 25.40 -2.08
CA GLN A 92 0.71 26.75 -2.49
C GLN A 92 -0.18 27.41 -1.44
N GLY A 93 -1.10 26.65 -0.84
CA GLY A 93 -1.96 27.09 0.26
C GLY A 93 -1.22 27.22 1.60
N ASN A 94 0.09 26.97 1.65
CA ASN A 94 0.88 26.98 2.88
C ASN A 94 0.37 26.02 3.98
N LEU A 95 -0.24 24.92 3.62
CA LEU A 95 -0.78 23.91 4.54
C LEU A 95 0.25 22.83 4.91
N LEU A 96 1.27 22.61 4.03
CA LEU A 96 2.45 21.80 4.29
C LEU A 96 3.66 22.76 4.36
N ARG A 97 4.00 23.22 5.57
CA ARG A 97 5.00 24.28 5.79
C ARG A 97 6.28 23.76 6.45
N GLY A 98 7.40 24.41 6.11
CA GLY A 98 8.69 24.17 6.72
C GLY A 98 9.25 22.77 6.45
N PRO A 99 10.37 22.39 7.07
CA PRO A 99 11.04 21.11 6.83
C PRO A 99 10.15 19.91 7.08
N LEU A 100 9.29 19.95 8.10
CA LEU A 100 8.32 18.89 8.37
C LEU A 100 7.29 18.76 7.25
N GLY A 101 6.74 19.89 6.77
CA GLY A 101 5.77 19.88 5.66
C GLY A 101 6.38 19.35 4.36
N GLU A 102 7.63 19.69 4.06
CA GLU A 102 8.37 19.19 2.90
C GLU A 102 8.59 17.67 3.01
N ASN A 103 9.02 17.17 4.16
CA ASN A 103 9.21 15.75 4.40
C ASN A 103 7.88 14.96 4.30
N LEU A 104 6.76 15.52 4.79
CA LEU A 104 5.43 14.96 4.65
C LEU A 104 4.98 14.96 3.17
N ALA A 105 5.26 16.02 2.42
CA ALA A 105 4.96 16.10 0.99
C ALA A 105 5.68 15.01 0.19
N ILE A 106 6.99 14.83 0.42
CA ILE A 106 7.76 13.73 -0.19
C ILE A 106 7.14 12.37 0.18
N GLY A 107 6.81 12.17 1.45
CA GLY A 107 6.19 10.93 1.91
C GLY A 107 4.81 10.66 1.28
N LEU A 108 4.00 11.70 1.01
CA LEU A 108 2.71 11.59 0.29
C LEU A 108 2.94 11.17 -1.16
N LEU A 109 3.90 11.77 -1.86
CA LEU A 109 4.25 11.42 -3.24
C LEU A 109 4.79 9.98 -3.33
N VAL A 110 5.64 9.58 -2.38
CA VAL A 110 6.11 8.19 -2.26
C VAL A 110 4.93 7.24 -2.05
N ALA A 111 4.03 7.52 -1.10
CA ALA A 111 2.88 6.68 -0.84
C ALA A 111 2.02 6.48 -2.09
N ALA A 112 1.82 7.53 -2.88
CA ALA A 112 1.07 7.45 -4.13
C ALA A 112 1.80 6.66 -5.24
N ALA A 113 3.13 6.73 -5.29
CA ALA A 113 3.94 6.04 -6.30
C ALA A 113 4.16 4.54 -6.00
N THR A 114 3.78 4.04 -4.82
CA THR A 114 3.95 2.62 -4.46
C THR A 114 2.97 1.70 -5.20
N PRO A 115 3.31 0.41 -5.39
CA PRO A 115 2.42 -0.56 -6.01
C PRO A 115 1.23 -0.95 -5.11
N CYS A 116 0.28 -1.70 -5.67
CA CYS A 116 -0.82 -2.32 -4.93
C CYS A 116 -0.32 -3.32 -3.87
N THR A 117 -1.10 -3.56 -2.83
CA THR A 117 -0.73 -4.48 -1.75
C THR A 117 -0.70 -5.93 -2.21
N LEU A 118 0.28 -6.72 -1.71
CA LEU A 118 0.41 -8.14 -2.03
C LEU A 118 -0.66 -9.03 -1.36
N ALA A 119 -1.26 -8.60 -0.27
CA ALA A 119 -2.15 -9.45 0.51
C ALA A 119 -3.56 -8.88 0.66
N SER A 120 -3.70 -7.61 1.02
CA SER A 120 -4.99 -7.06 1.44
C SER A 120 -5.96 -6.84 0.29
N ALA A 121 -5.51 -6.46 -0.91
CA ALA A 121 -6.39 -6.20 -2.04
C ALA A 121 -7.29 -7.40 -2.37
N SER A 122 -6.71 -8.60 -2.50
CA SER A 122 -7.49 -9.81 -2.78
C SER A 122 -8.40 -10.23 -1.62
N VAL A 123 -8.00 -9.95 -0.37
CA VAL A 123 -8.81 -10.25 0.82
C VAL A 123 -10.08 -9.40 0.86
N TRP A 124 -9.94 -8.08 0.69
CA TRP A 124 -11.09 -7.17 0.69
C TRP A 124 -11.98 -7.38 -0.53
N THR A 125 -11.39 -7.59 -1.70
CA THR A 125 -12.13 -7.96 -2.93
C THR A 125 -13.01 -9.18 -2.69
N ARG A 126 -12.44 -10.28 -2.16
CA ARG A 126 -13.19 -11.50 -1.87
C ARG A 126 -14.26 -11.29 -0.81
N LYS A 127 -13.96 -10.54 0.25
CA LYS A 127 -14.91 -10.21 1.32
C LYS A 127 -16.14 -9.46 0.79
N ALA A 128 -15.94 -8.58 -0.20
CA ALA A 128 -16.97 -7.80 -0.85
C ALA A 128 -17.72 -8.53 -1.99
N GLY A 129 -17.39 -9.79 -2.26
CA GLY A 129 -17.97 -10.56 -3.38
C GLY A 129 -17.39 -10.21 -4.74
N GLY A 130 -16.16 -9.68 -4.79
CA GLY A 130 -15.44 -9.32 -6.01
C GLY A 130 -14.56 -10.46 -6.56
N ASN A 131 -14.04 -10.26 -7.77
CA ASN A 131 -13.16 -11.20 -8.47
C ASN A 131 -11.70 -11.02 -7.99
N ASP A 132 -11.28 -11.85 -7.03
CA ASP A 132 -9.95 -11.76 -6.44
C ASP A 132 -8.81 -12.14 -7.40
N ALA A 133 -9.08 -12.84 -8.50
CA ALA A 133 -8.08 -13.14 -9.53
C ALA A 133 -7.58 -11.85 -10.21
N ILE A 134 -8.45 -10.87 -10.46
CA ILE A 134 -8.07 -9.55 -10.96
C ILE A 134 -7.18 -8.83 -9.96
N SER A 135 -7.56 -8.81 -8.68
CA SER A 135 -6.76 -8.16 -7.63
C SER A 135 -5.37 -8.78 -7.51
N ILE A 136 -5.25 -10.11 -7.60
CA ILE A 136 -3.96 -10.80 -7.59
C ILE A 136 -3.13 -10.40 -8.82
N MET A 137 -3.74 -10.32 -10.00
CA MET A 137 -3.05 -9.92 -11.22
C MET A 137 -2.52 -8.48 -11.15
N VAL A 138 -3.37 -7.53 -10.71
CA VAL A 138 -2.97 -6.12 -10.50
C VAL A 138 -1.81 -6.04 -9.51
N THR A 139 -1.91 -6.78 -8.40
CA THR A 139 -0.85 -6.86 -7.40
C THR A 139 0.48 -7.29 -8.01
N VAL A 140 0.48 -8.33 -8.83
CA VAL A 140 1.72 -8.82 -9.45
C VAL A 140 2.24 -7.83 -10.50
N ILE A 141 1.38 -7.33 -11.38
CA ILE A 141 1.77 -6.35 -12.41
C ILE A 141 2.41 -5.13 -11.73
N THR A 142 1.73 -4.55 -10.73
CA THR A 142 2.21 -3.33 -10.09
C THR A 142 3.50 -3.57 -9.29
N ASN A 143 3.63 -4.69 -8.56
CA ASN A 143 4.85 -4.98 -7.81
C ASN A 143 6.04 -5.33 -8.72
N VAL A 144 5.80 -6.01 -9.86
CA VAL A 144 6.88 -6.30 -10.81
C VAL A 144 7.31 -5.04 -11.56
N SER A 145 6.40 -4.11 -11.87
CA SER A 145 6.74 -2.89 -12.62
C SER A 145 7.16 -1.72 -11.74
N CYS A 146 6.99 -1.80 -10.41
CA CYS A 146 7.26 -0.68 -9.49
C CYS A 146 8.73 -0.22 -9.51
N PHE A 147 9.68 -1.10 -9.83
CA PHE A 147 11.11 -0.75 -9.84
C PHE A 147 11.46 0.29 -10.92
N ILE A 148 10.62 0.43 -11.94
CA ILE A 148 10.73 1.48 -12.97
C ILE A 148 9.73 2.60 -12.70
N ILE A 149 8.43 2.27 -12.55
CA ILE A 149 7.36 3.26 -12.52
C ILE A 149 7.44 4.15 -11.28
N SER A 150 7.75 3.57 -10.11
CA SER A 150 7.80 4.35 -8.88
C SER A 150 8.95 5.37 -8.86
N PRO A 151 10.21 5.03 -9.24
CA PRO A 151 11.27 6.02 -9.39
C PRO A 151 10.95 7.10 -10.44
N CYS A 152 10.34 6.73 -11.57
CA CYS A 152 9.95 7.71 -12.58
C CYS A 152 8.95 8.74 -12.00
N TRP A 153 7.95 8.30 -11.24
CA TRP A 153 7.04 9.22 -10.55
C TRP A 153 7.75 10.12 -9.57
N LEU A 154 8.67 9.61 -8.77
CA LEU A 154 9.42 10.43 -7.82
C LEU A 154 10.29 11.47 -8.51
N LEU A 155 10.95 11.11 -9.61
CA LEU A 155 11.71 12.08 -10.42
C LEU A 155 10.84 13.19 -11.00
N LEU A 156 9.62 12.84 -11.44
CA LEU A 156 8.69 13.82 -12.05
C LEU A 156 8.06 14.74 -11.00
N THR A 157 7.85 14.25 -9.78
CA THR A 157 7.02 14.92 -8.77
C THR A 157 7.81 15.45 -7.57
N ALA A 158 8.94 14.80 -7.21
CA ALA A 158 9.81 15.30 -6.15
C ALA A 158 10.55 16.53 -6.64
N ASN A 159 10.45 17.61 -5.87
CA ASN A 159 11.04 18.89 -6.20
C ASN A 159 12.56 18.74 -6.37
N ARG A 160 13.21 19.63 -7.15
CA ARG A 160 14.65 19.62 -7.49
C ARG A 160 15.63 19.54 -6.30
N ASN A 161 15.14 19.63 -5.07
CA ASN A 161 15.93 19.53 -3.85
C ASN A 161 16.28 18.10 -3.41
N VAL A 162 15.73 17.07 -4.06
CA VAL A 162 16.05 15.66 -3.78
C VAL A 162 16.94 15.16 -4.91
N ASN A 163 18.23 14.96 -4.62
CA ASN A 163 19.15 14.33 -5.57
C ASN A 163 18.84 12.84 -5.72
N LEU A 164 17.75 12.54 -6.44
CA LEU A 164 17.36 11.17 -6.76
C LEU A 164 18.09 10.72 -8.03
N GLU A 165 18.99 9.79 -7.89
CA GLU A 165 19.61 9.10 -9.02
C GLU A 165 18.72 7.95 -9.48
N LEU A 166 18.15 8.05 -10.67
CA LEU A 166 17.20 7.06 -11.20
C LEU A 166 17.79 5.65 -11.27
N ALA A 167 18.99 5.52 -11.85
CA ALA A 167 19.59 4.21 -12.09
C ALA A 167 19.88 3.43 -10.79
N PRO A 168 20.53 4.00 -9.77
CA PRO A 168 20.69 3.33 -8.47
C PRO A 168 19.35 2.94 -7.82
N MET A 169 18.34 3.80 -7.90
CA MET A 169 17.02 3.53 -7.31
C MET A 169 16.31 2.39 -8.04
N VAL A 170 16.34 2.35 -9.37
CA VAL A 170 15.78 1.29 -10.19
C VAL A 170 16.46 -0.06 -9.87
N ILE A 171 17.79 -0.10 -9.84
CA ILE A 171 18.55 -1.30 -9.50
C ILE A 171 18.21 -1.77 -8.09
N LYS A 172 18.19 -0.86 -7.13
CA LYS A 172 17.90 -1.17 -5.73
C LYS A 172 16.50 -1.74 -5.54
N LEU A 173 15.48 -1.13 -6.13
CA LEU A 173 14.11 -1.66 -6.09
C LEU A 173 13.98 -2.98 -6.86
N GLY A 174 14.68 -3.14 -7.98
CA GLY A 174 14.75 -4.41 -8.71
C GLY A 174 15.27 -5.54 -7.82
N LEU A 175 16.37 -5.29 -7.12
CA LEU A 175 16.98 -6.29 -6.22
C LEU A 175 16.14 -6.52 -4.94
N LEU A 176 15.52 -5.48 -4.39
CA LEU A 176 14.79 -5.61 -3.12
C LEU A 176 13.35 -6.09 -3.29
N VAL A 177 12.72 -5.84 -4.44
CA VAL A 177 11.31 -6.18 -4.68
C VAL A 177 11.18 -7.32 -5.68
N VAL A 178 11.72 -7.15 -6.89
CA VAL A 178 11.49 -8.10 -7.99
C VAL A 178 12.25 -9.41 -7.76
N LEU A 179 13.52 -9.33 -7.36
CA LEU A 179 14.34 -10.53 -7.16
C LEU A 179 13.76 -11.50 -6.11
N PRO A 180 13.42 -11.09 -4.87
CA PRO A 180 12.86 -12.01 -3.88
C PRO A 180 11.50 -12.58 -4.31
N MET A 181 10.66 -11.79 -4.98
CA MET A 181 9.40 -12.28 -5.52
C MET A 181 9.62 -13.32 -6.62
N THR A 182 10.58 -13.10 -7.51
CA THR A 182 10.95 -14.04 -8.58
C THR A 182 11.47 -15.34 -7.98
N ILE A 183 12.37 -15.29 -7.01
CA ILE A 183 12.87 -16.47 -6.31
C ILE A 183 11.73 -17.26 -5.66
N ALA A 184 10.80 -16.57 -4.98
CA ALA A 184 9.62 -17.19 -4.38
C ALA A 184 8.77 -17.92 -5.43
N GLN A 185 8.57 -17.36 -6.62
CA GLN A 185 7.78 -17.98 -7.68
C GLN A 185 8.55 -19.14 -8.37
N LEU A 186 9.87 -19.04 -8.52
CA LEU A 186 10.70 -20.14 -9.04
C LEU A 186 10.65 -21.36 -8.11
N LEU A 187 10.72 -21.17 -6.78
CA LEU A 187 10.56 -22.27 -5.82
C LEU A 187 9.19 -22.95 -5.93
N ARG A 188 8.16 -22.24 -6.34
CA ARG A 188 6.82 -22.80 -6.54
C ARG A 188 6.67 -23.68 -7.79
N ILE A 189 7.65 -23.71 -8.70
CA ILE A 189 7.69 -24.67 -9.81
C ILE A 189 7.73 -26.10 -9.26
N HIS A 190 8.42 -26.27 -8.12
CA HIS A 190 8.40 -27.56 -7.41
C HIS A 190 7.08 -27.77 -6.69
N GLN A 191 6.27 -28.69 -7.17
CA GLN A 191 4.88 -28.92 -6.74
C GLN A 191 4.71 -29.20 -5.23
N PRO A 192 5.56 -30.02 -4.56
CA PRO A 192 5.46 -30.23 -3.12
C PRO A 192 5.63 -28.92 -2.34
N PHE A 193 6.58 -28.06 -2.75
CA PHE A 193 6.79 -26.74 -2.13
C PHE A 193 5.62 -25.80 -2.38
N ALA A 194 5.04 -25.78 -3.58
CA ALA A 194 3.86 -24.98 -3.91
C ALA A 194 2.65 -25.40 -3.05
N ARG A 195 2.45 -26.68 -2.82
CA ARG A 195 1.39 -27.20 -1.93
C ARG A 195 1.63 -26.78 -0.47
N TRP A 196 2.86 -26.93 0.02
CA TRP A 196 3.26 -26.48 1.35
C TRP A 196 3.02 -24.98 1.54
N ALA A 197 3.51 -24.11 0.63
CA ALA A 197 3.34 -22.65 0.72
C ALA A 197 1.85 -22.25 0.70
N THR A 198 1.02 -22.98 -0.05
CA THR A 198 -0.42 -22.72 -0.09
C THR A 198 -1.11 -23.16 1.22
N SER A 199 -0.74 -24.31 1.80
CA SER A 199 -1.29 -24.80 3.08
C SER A 199 -0.86 -23.91 4.26
N LYS A 200 0.34 -23.32 4.21
CA LYS A 200 0.91 -22.45 5.24
C LYS A 200 0.63 -20.97 5.04
N LYS A 201 -0.27 -20.61 4.11
CA LYS A 201 -0.61 -19.21 3.81
C LYS A 201 -0.94 -18.35 5.05
N PRO A 202 -1.71 -18.82 6.07
CA PRO A 202 -1.97 -18.02 7.27
C PRO A 202 -0.69 -17.73 8.08
N GLN A 203 0.20 -18.73 8.25
CA GLN A 203 1.45 -18.59 8.98
C GLN A 203 2.42 -17.64 8.24
N LEU A 204 2.54 -17.79 6.92
CA LEU A 204 3.34 -16.92 6.07
C LEU A 204 2.81 -15.46 6.12
N SER A 205 1.48 -15.28 6.19
CA SER A 205 0.88 -13.97 6.38
C SER A 205 1.23 -13.34 7.72
N ILE A 206 1.21 -14.10 8.82
CA ILE A 206 1.63 -13.59 10.15
C ILE A 206 3.11 -13.24 10.12
N LEU A 207 3.96 -14.10 9.57
CA LEU A 207 5.40 -13.88 9.49
C LEU A 207 5.73 -12.60 8.71
N SER A 208 5.08 -12.36 7.57
CA SER A 208 5.25 -11.13 6.81
C SER A 208 4.76 -9.90 7.57
N GLN A 209 3.66 -10.01 8.32
CA GLN A 209 3.17 -8.91 9.17
C GLN A 209 4.16 -8.56 10.29
N CYS A 210 4.80 -9.56 10.92
CA CYS A 210 5.88 -9.31 11.88
C CYS A 210 7.06 -8.57 11.23
N GLY A 211 7.47 -8.95 10.03
CA GLY A 211 8.52 -8.24 9.30
C GLY A 211 8.12 -6.79 8.93
N ILE A 212 6.85 -6.56 8.56
CA ILE A 212 6.32 -5.20 8.35
C ILE A 212 6.40 -4.38 9.64
N LEU A 213 6.00 -4.96 10.79
CA LEU A 213 6.12 -4.29 12.09
C LEU A 213 7.57 -3.94 12.44
N ALA A 214 8.51 -4.84 12.16
CA ALA A 214 9.94 -4.56 12.33
C ALA A 214 10.40 -3.38 11.46
N MET A 215 9.96 -3.32 10.20
CA MET A 215 10.30 -2.19 9.31
C MET A 215 9.67 -0.88 9.78
N VAL A 216 8.41 -0.91 10.24
CA VAL A 216 7.75 0.27 10.84
C VAL A 216 8.50 0.74 12.07
N PHE A 217 8.95 -0.18 12.93
CA PHE A 217 9.72 0.14 14.11
C PHE A 217 11.03 0.88 13.78
N LEU A 218 11.82 0.34 12.83
CA LEU A 218 13.05 0.99 12.37
C LEU A 218 12.79 2.38 11.77
N GLY A 219 11.74 2.53 10.97
CA GLY A 219 11.33 3.82 10.42
C GLY A 219 10.84 4.79 11.50
N ALA A 220 10.12 4.30 12.51
CA ALA A 220 9.64 5.10 13.64
C ALA A 220 10.79 5.66 14.50
N ILE A 221 11.88 4.90 14.66
CA ILE A 221 13.09 5.38 15.34
C ILE A 221 13.69 6.57 14.56
N MET A 222 13.80 6.47 13.25
CA MET A 222 14.32 7.56 12.40
C MET A 222 13.43 8.80 12.51
N THR A 223 12.12 8.62 12.28
CA THR A 223 11.12 9.70 12.43
C THR A 223 11.18 10.34 13.83
N GLY A 224 11.32 9.55 14.89
CA GLY A 224 11.40 10.05 16.26
C GLY A 224 12.62 10.94 16.51
N ASN A 225 13.76 10.64 15.87
CA ASN A 225 14.95 11.50 15.92
C ASN A 225 14.72 12.80 15.14
N ASP A 226 14.13 12.73 13.93
CA ASP A 226 13.84 13.91 13.13
C ASP A 226 12.84 14.84 13.83
N LEU A 227 11.78 14.30 14.43
CA LEU A 227 10.77 15.06 15.17
C LEU A 227 11.35 15.79 16.40
N ARG A 228 12.36 15.23 17.05
CA ARG A 228 13.03 15.86 18.20
C ARG A 228 13.93 17.01 17.79
N GLN A 229 14.52 16.95 16.59
CA GLN A 229 15.34 18.03 16.04
C GLN A 229 14.46 19.17 15.50
N THR A 230 13.18 18.90 15.22
CA THR A 230 12.24 19.90 14.70
C THR A 230 11.26 20.26 15.80
N SER A 231 11.22 21.54 16.22
CA SER A 231 10.19 22.02 17.15
C SER A 231 8.82 21.96 16.48
N ILE A 232 7.96 21.05 16.94
CA ILE A 232 6.60 20.90 16.41
C ILE A 232 5.72 21.95 17.06
N GLY A 233 5.53 23.09 16.39
CA GLY A 233 4.53 24.08 16.76
C GLY A 233 3.13 23.77 16.19
N LEU A 234 2.17 24.68 16.38
CA LEU A 234 0.81 24.58 15.83
C LEU A 234 0.80 24.36 14.30
N ALA A 235 1.74 24.94 13.58
CA ALA A 235 1.90 24.73 12.13
C ALA A 235 2.23 23.28 11.79
N GLY A 236 3.03 22.58 12.60
CA GLY A 236 3.34 21.17 12.41
C GLY A 236 2.12 20.28 12.63
N LEU A 237 1.31 20.55 13.66
CA LEU A 237 0.04 19.84 13.91
C LEU A 237 -0.94 20.03 12.73
N GLY A 238 -1.00 21.24 12.16
CA GLY A 238 -1.77 21.52 10.95
C GLY A 238 -1.32 20.65 9.77
N SER A 239 -0.02 20.57 9.50
CA SER A 239 0.54 19.76 8.41
C SER A 239 0.23 18.27 8.59
N PHE A 240 0.29 17.73 9.80
CA PHE A 240 -0.13 16.35 10.09
C PHE A 240 -1.61 16.11 9.82
N SER A 241 -2.47 17.04 10.23
CA SER A 241 -3.90 16.92 9.99
C SER A 241 -4.23 16.90 8.50
N TRP A 242 -3.62 17.81 7.73
CA TRP A 242 -3.77 17.84 6.28
C TRP A 242 -3.24 16.59 5.60
N MET A 243 -2.11 16.05 6.06
CA MET A 243 -1.59 14.77 5.58
C MET A 243 -2.60 13.63 5.77
N ILE A 244 -3.18 13.50 6.97
CA ILE A 244 -4.18 12.44 7.27
C ILE A 244 -5.43 12.62 6.40
N ILE A 245 -5.96 13.83 6.32
CA ILE A 245 -7.12 14.14 5.48
C ILE A 245 -6.83 13.77 4.02
N THR A 246 -5.67 14.13 3.51
CA THR A 246 -5.25 13.87 2.13
C THR A 246 -5.22 12.36 1.83
N VAL A 247 -4.54 11.57 2.65
CA VAL A 247 -4.41 10.13 2.39
C VAL A 247 -5.75 9.41 2.44
N LEU A 248 -6.62 9.76 3.41
CA LEU A 248 -7.95 9.15 3.54
C LEU A 248 -8.87 9.56 2.40
N SER A 249 -8.88 10.84 2.03
CA SER A 249 -9.71 11.37 0.96
C SER A 249 -9.30 10.80 -0.39
N ILE A 250 -8.00 10.78 -0.71
CA ILE A 250 -7.51 10.25 -1.99
C ILE A 250 -7.76 8.75 -2.09
N HIS A 251 -7.48 7.97 -1.05
CA HIS A 251 -7.76 6.53 -1.07
C HIS A 251 -9.25 6.26 -1.33
N THR A 252 -10.12 6.94 -0.57
CA THR A 252 -11.57 6.78 -0.69
C THR A 252 -12.07 7.23 -2.07
N ALA A 253 -11.64 8.40 -2.54
CA ALA A 253 -12.02 8.92 -3.85
C ALA A 253 -11.56 7.98 -4.98
N MET A 254 -10.32 7.49 -4.93
CA MET A 254 -9.79 6.59 -5.95
C MET A 254 -10.51 5.24 -5.96
N PHE A 255 -10.94 4.73 -4.81
CA PHE A 255 -11.79 3.53 -4.77
C PHE A 255 -13.08 3.76 -5.57
N PHE A 256 -13.81 4.86 -5.30
CA PHE A 256 -15.07 5.13 -5.97
C PHE A 256 -14.90 5.51 -7.44
N VAL A 257 -13.85 6.24 -7.79
CA VAL A 257 -13.50 6.52 -9.19
C VAL A 257 -13.23 5.21 -9.93
N ALA A 258 -12.41 4.34 -9.38
CA ALA A 258 -12.07 3.05 -9.95
C ALA A 258 -13.31 2.15 -10.11
N PHE A 259 -14.16 2.08 -9.09
CA PHE A 259 -15.40 1.32 -9.12
C PHE A 259 -16.39 1.86 -10.18
N LYS A 260 -16.62 3.18 -10.22
CA LYS A 260 -17.54 3.81 -11.18
C LYS A 260 -17.04 3.72 -12.62
N THR A 261 -15.78 4.03 -12.86
CA THR A 261 -15.21 3.90 -14.20
C THR A 261 -15.30 2.48 -14.74
N SER A 262 -15.12 1.49 -13.86
CA SER A 262 -15.28 0.08 -14.23
C SER A 262 -16.72 -0.25 -14.63
N THR A 263 -17.70 0.21 -13.85
CA THR A 263 -19.13 -0.01 -14.19
C THR A 263 -19.51 0.70 -15.48
N TRP A 264 -19.06 1.92 -15.72
CA TRP A 264 -19.27 2.65 -16.98
C TRP A 264 -18.60 1.99 -18.17
N SER A 265 -17.49 1.29 -17.96
CA SER A 265 -16.81 0.50 -19.01
C SER A 265 -17.47 -0.86 -19.25
N GLY A 266 -18.63 -1.15 -18.65
CA GLY A 266 -19.37 -2.41 -18.84
C GLY A 266 -18.76 -3.62 -18.12
N LEU A 267 -17.86 -3.42 -17.16
CA LEU A 267 -17.32 -4.53 -16.36
C LEU A 267 -18.39 -5.06 -15.39
N SER A 268 -18.33 -6.36 -15.13
CA SER A 268 -19.22 -6.99 -14.16
C SER A 268 -19.01 -6.39 -12.76
N ARG A 269 -20.05 -6.45 -11.90
CA ARG A 269 -19.94 -5.97 -10.52
C ARG A 269 -18.77 -6.60 -9.74
N PRO A 270 -18.51 -7.92 -9.81
CA PRO A 270 -17.34 -8.53 -9.17
C PRO A 270 -16.01 -7.97 -9.67
N ASP A 271 -15.90 -7.71 -10.97
CA ASP A 271 -14.69 -7.13 -11.58
C ASP A 271 -14.52 -5.67 -11.15
N ALA A 272 -15.59 -4.88 -11.13
CA ALA A 272 -15.57 -3.49 -10.67
C ALA A 272 -15.14 -3.37 -9.18
N ILE A 273 -15.59 -4.30 -8.33
CA ILE A 273 -15.14 -4.39 -6.92
C ILE A 273 -13.63 -4.63 -6.85
N ALA A 274 -13.11 -5.54 -7.68
CA ALA A 274 -11.69 -5.84 -7.74
C ALA A 274 -10.87 -4.62 -8.19
N VAL A 275 -11.34 -3.92 -9.22
CA VAL A 275 -10.70 -2.68 -9.73
C VAL A 275 -10.70 -1.59 -8.66
N GLY A 276 -11.81 -1.42 -7.92
CA GLY A 276 -11.92 -0.46 -6.83
C GLY A 276 -10.83 -0.66 -5.77
N PHE A 277 -10.75 -1.86 -5.19
CA PHE A 277 -9.75 -2.16 -4.17
C PHE A 277 -8.32 -2.12 -4.71
N SER A 278 -8.05 -2.75 -5.86
CA SER A 278 -6.68 -2.84 -6.38
C SER A 278 -6.18 -1.52 -6.97
N GLY A 279 -7.07 -0.69 -7.49
CA GLY A 279 -6.74 0.63 -8.02
C GLY A 279 -6.40 1.65 -6.93
N SER A 280 -6.96 1.50 -5.72
CA SER A 280 -6.78 2.46 -4.63
C SER A 280 -5.77 2.03 -3.57
N GLN A 281 -5.50 0.73 -3.39
CA GLN A 281 -4.61 0.25 -2.33
C GLN A 281 -3.14 0.41 -2.64
N LYS A 282 -2.34 0.68 -1.59
CA LYS A 282 -0.88 0.90 -1.63
C LYS A 282 -0.14 0.03 -0.62
N THR A 283 1.00 -0.54 -1.03
CA THR A 283 1.77 -1.47 -0.19
C THR A 283 2.68 -0.74 0.78
N LEU A 284 2.61 -1.13 2.05
CA LEU A 284 3.38 -0.48 3.13
C LEU A 284 4.88 -0.72 2.98
N ILE A 285 5.31 -1.97 2.76
CA ILE A 285 6.73 -2.34 2.87
C ILE A 285 7.61 -1.65 1.81
N VAL A 286 7.16 -1.58 0.56
CA VAL A 286 7.86 -0.88 -0.52
C VAL A 286 7.85 0.62 -0.26
N GLY A 287 6.70 1.17 0.19
CA GLY A 287 6.57 2.60 0.48
C GLY A 287 7.46 3.07 1.62
N LEU A 288 7.60 2.29 2.70
CA LEU A 288 8.53 2.62 3.79
C LEU A 288 9.98 2.68 3.29
N THR A 289 10.38 1.71 2.45
CA THR A 289 11.72 1.71 1.88
C THR A 289 11.96 2.93 1.02
N MET A 290 11.03 3.22 0.10
CA MET A 290 11.13 4.37 -0.80
C MET A 290 11.11 5.70 -0.06
N ALA A 291 10.29 5.84 1.00
CA ALA A 291 10.22 7.07 1.78
C ALA A 291 11.56 7.39 2.45
N VAL A 292 12.18 6.37 3.06
CA VAL A 292 13.51 6.53 3.68
C VAL A 292 14.59 6.86 2.64
N GLU A 293 14.58 6.18 1.48
CA GLU A 293 15.54 6.43 0.41
C GLU A 293 15.38 7.82 -0.22
N ALA A 294 14.17 8.32 -0.31
CA ALA A 294 13.86 9.66 -0.81
C ALA A 294 14.06 10.77 0.23
N GLY A 295 14.47 10.44 1.46
CA GLY A 295 14.60 11.41 2.56
C GLY A 295 13.27 11.98 3.03
N GLY A 296 12.16 11.31 2.73
CA GLY A 296 10.83 11.71 3.12
C GLY A 296 10.35 11.05 4.43
N SER A 297 9.27 11.60 4.99
CA SER A 297 8.62 11.00 6.16
C SER A 297 7.94 9.67 5.81
N ILE A 298 8.05 8.68 6.71
CA ILE A 298 7.31 7.42 6.59
C ILE A 298 5.84 7.54 7.04
N LEU A 299 5.49 8.61 7.74
CA LEU A 299 4.16 8.78 8.34
C LEU A 299 3.02 8.81 7.31
N PRO A 300 3.15 9.46 6.14
CA PRO A 300 2.12 9.39 5.10
C PRO A 300 1.85 7.97 4.64
N MET A 301 2.90 7.14 4.48
CA MET A 301 2.72 5.74 4.05
C MET A 301 2.04 4.88 5.12
N ILE A 302 2.41 5.07 6.40
CA ILE A 302 1.76 4.39 7.53
C ILE A 302 0.29 4.82 7.62
N SER A 303 0.03 6.13 7.56
CA SER A 303 -1.32 6.70 7.62
C SER A 303 -2.19 6.20 6.45
N TYR A 304 -1.62 6.13 5.24
CA TYR A 304 -2.31 5.57 4.08
C TYR A 304 -2.66 4.10 4.32
N HIS A 305 -1.70 3.30 4.78
CA HIS A 305 -1.92 1.86 4.98
C HIS A 305 -2.95 1.57 6.08
N VAL A 306 -2.88 2.26 7.21
CA VAL A 306 -3.87 2.12 8.29
C VAL A 306 -5.23 2.62 7.84
N GLY A 307 -5.27 3.78 7.20
CA GLY A 307 -6.48 4.39 6.67
C GLY A 307 -7.19 3.49 5.66
N GLN A 308 -6.45 2.95 4.68
CA GLN A 308 -7.05 2.03 3.70
C GLN A 308 -7.64 0.77 4.35
N LEU A 309 -6.97 0.19 5.36
CA LEU A 309 -7.52 -0.99 6.05
C LEU A 309 -8.84 -0.69 6.77
N LEU A 310 -8.97 0.51 7.36
CA LEU A 310 -10.20 0.95 8.02
C LEU A 310 -11.31 1.24 7.01
N VAL A 311 -11.03 2.05 6.00
CA VAL A 311 -11.98 2.44 4.96
C VAL A 311 -12.45 1.22 4.16
N ASP A 312 -11.53 0.35 3.76
CA ASP A 312 -11.85 -0.86 2.98
C ASP A 312 -12.70 -1.85 3.77
N THR A 313 -12.53 -1.90 5.10
CA THR A 313 -13.40 -2.71 5.96
C THR A 313 -14.84 -2.24 5.85
N LEU A 314 -15.07 -0.93 5.97
CA LEU A 314 -16.40 -0.32 5.89
C LEU A 314 -17.02 -0.50 4.50
N ILE A 315 -16.22 -0.28 3.45
CA ILE A 315 -16.65 -0.43 2.06
C ILE A 315 -17.03 -1.89 1.78
N ALA A 316 -16.16 -2.86 2.14
CA ALA A 316 -16.40 -4.27 1.92
C ALA A 316 -17.66 -4.77 2.64
N ASP A 317 -17.88 -4.34 3.89
CA ASP A 317 -19.07 -4.69 4.66
C ASP A 317 -20.36 -4.11 4.04
N ARG A 318 -20.30 -2.88 3.50
CA ARG A 318 -21.43 -2.27 2.78
C ARG A 318 -21.73 -3.00 1.46
N LEU A 319 -20.70 -3.30 0.67
CA LEU A 319 -20.86 -3.99 -0.62
C LEU A 319 -21.41 -5.41 -0.44
N LYS A 320 -20.96 -6.11 0.62
CA LYS A 320 -21.46 -7.43 0.97
C LYS A 320 -22.95 -7.39 1.33
N ARG A 321 -23.37 -6.48 2.22
CA ARG A 321 -24.79 -6.32 2.60
C ARG A 321 -25.70 -6.05 1.41
N LYS A 322 -25.30 -5.13 0.51
CA LYS A 322 -26.05 -4.86 -0.73
C LYS A 322 -26.16 -6.05 -1.69
N ALA A 323 -25.32 -7.06 -1.54
CA ALA A 323 -25.42 -8.29 -2.32
C ALA A 323 -26.35 -9.34 -1.67
N GLU A 324 -26.57 -9.22 -0.35
CA GLU A 324 -27.39 -10.12 0.45
C GLU A 324 -28.84 -9.62 0.61
N GLU A 325 -29.10 -8.33 0.36
CA GLU A 325 -30.46 -7.75 0.34
C GLU A 325 -31.18 -8.28 -0.92
N PRO A 326 -32.35 -8.98 -0.81
CA PRO A 326 -33.12 -9.42 -1.97
C PRO A 326 -33.56 -8.18 -2.74
N GLY A 327 -33.27 -8.15 -4.04
CA GLY A 327 -33.62 -7.02 -4.89
C GLY A 327 -35.11 -6.74 -4.87
N GLU A 328 -35.53 -5.49 -4.66
CA GLU A 328 -36.89 -4.97 -4.93
C GLU A 328 -37.25 -5.01 -6.43
N ALA A 329 -36.60 -5.86 -7.23
CA ALA A 329 -36.71 -5.89 -8.68
C ALA A 329 -37.66 -6.97 -9.24
N GLU A 330 -38.42 -7.71 -8.41
CA GLU A 330 -39.40 -8.71 -8.89
C GLU A 330 -40.86 -8.39 -8.61
N THR A 331 -41.20 -7.17 -8.17
CA THR A 331 -42.61 -6.80 -7.90
C THR A 331 -43.24 -5.83 -8.90
N GLN A 332 -42.67 -5.67 -10.11
CA GLN A 332 -43.37 -4.93 -11.19
C GLN A 332 -43.43 -5.79 -12.46
N GLY A 333 -44.27 -6.77 -12.47
CA GLY A 333 -44.47 -7.58 -13.68
C GLY A 333 -45.49 -8.71 -13.55
N ILE A 334 -46.55 -8.47 -12.76
CA ILE A 334 -47.79 -9.28 -12.89
C ILE A 334 -48.95 -8.29 -12.61
N ASP A 335 -49.43 -7.67 -13.65
CA ASP A 335 -50.84 -7.29 -13.87
C ASP A 335 -51.06 -7.12 -15.37
#